data_ee87cbed6e760c474b5284d6e6d433a4
#
_entry.id   ee87cbed6e760c474b5284d6e6d433a4
#
_cell.length_a   1.000
_cell.length_b   1.000
_cell.length_c   1.000
_cell.angle_alpha   90.00
_cell.angle_beta   90.00
_cell.angle_gamma   90.00
#
_symmetry.space_group_name_H-M   'P 1'
#
loop_
_entity.id
_entity.type
_entity.pdbx_description
1 polymer ?
#
loop_
_entity_poly.entity_id
_entity_poly.type
_entity_poly.pdbx_seq_one_letter_code
_entity_poly.pdbx_strand_id
1 'polypeptide(L)'
;MHRFVAKANVDHYIGLLNGSDLAPGHRTSITKLLIEEEDKLSHDLEHLEFAEQKAANGRDHVRCVRAARDGFAFGTADRELAERLLVNCENLQTVLEDFCHSLRAKINSQGL
;
A
#
# COMPACT_ATOMS: atom_id res chain seq x y z
N MET A 1 1.95 -9.17 8.43
CA MET A 1 1.82 -9.55 9.84
C MET A 1 1.22 -8.46 10.73
N HIS A 2 1.52 -7.21 10.49
CA HIS A 2 1.01 -6.14 11.35
C HIS A 2 -0.51 -6.05 11.37
N ARG A 3 -1.18 -6.23 10.22
CA ARG A 3 -2.63 -6.11 10.17
C ARG A 3 -3.35 -7.26 10.91
N PHE A 4 -2.86 -8.49 10.76
CA PHE A 4 -3.42 -9.62 11.49
C PHE A 4 -3.29 -9.42 13.00
N VAL A 5 -2.10 -9.05 13.46
CA VAL A 5 -1.84 -8.77 14.87
C VAL A 5 -2.70 -7.60 15.36
N ALA A 6 -2.76 -6.51 14.59
CA ALA A 6 -3.57 -5.34 14.95
C ALA A 6 -5.04 -5.69 15.06
N LYS A 7 -5.59 -6.47 14.13
CA LYS A 7 -6.99 -6.90 14.18
C LYS A 7 -7.27 -7.80 15.39
N ALA A 8 -6.38 -8.76 15.65
CA ALA A 8 -6.50 -9.63 16.81
C ALA A 8 -6.46 -8.82 18.12
N ASN A 9 -5.60 -7.81 18.18
CA ASN A 9 -5.52 -6.92 19.33
C ASN A 9 -6.79 -6.08 19.50
N VAL A 10 -7.35 -5.56 18.41
CA VAL A 10 -8.62 -4.81 18.44
C VAL A 10 -9.73 -5.70 18.99
N ASP A 11 -9.88 -6.92 18.49
CA ASP A 11 -10.90 -7.86 18.96
C ASP A 11 -10.71 -8.21 20.43
N HIS A 12 -9.46 -8.41 20.86
CA HIS A 12 -9.11 -8.71 22.24
C HIS A 12 -9.47 -7.54 23.16
N TYR A 13 -9.13 -6.31 22.78
CA TYR A 13 -9.42 -5.12 23.59
C TYR A 13 -10.91 -4.85 23.68
N ILE A 14 -11.67 -5.05 22.61
CA ILE A 14 -13.13 -4.93 22.63
C ILE A 14 -13.72 -5.95 23.60
N GLY A 15 -13.24 -7.19 23.57
CA GLY A 15 -13.66 -8.22 24.50
C GLY A 15 -13.42 -7.84 25.95
N LEU A 16 -12.26 -7.26 26.26
CA LEU A 16 -11.92 -6.79 27.59
C LEU A 16 -12.82 -5.63 28.03
N LEU A 17 -13.09 -4.68 27.14
CA LEU A 17 -13.95 -3.53 27.44
C LEU A 17 -15.40 -3.93 27.72
N ASN A 18 -15.86 -5.01 27.10
CA ASN A 18 -17.20 -5.54 27.33
C ASN A 18 -17.31 -6.36 28.64
N GLY A 19 -16.18 -6.67 29.27
CA GLY A 19 -16.15 -7.35 30.56
C GLY A 19 -16.56 -6.40 31.71
N SER A 20 -17.26 -6.93 32.70
CA SER A 20 -17.79 -6.12 33.83
C SER A 20 -16.78 -5.85 34.93
N ASP A 21 -15.62 -6.51 34.92
CA ASP A 21 -14.69 -6.52 36.06
C ASP A 21 -13.48 -5.59 35.91
N LEU A 22 -13.47 -4.73 34.90
CA LEU A 22 -12.32 -3.85 34.67
C LEU A 22 -12.35 -2.63 35.59
N ALA A 23 -11.23 -2.38 36.25
CA ALA A 23 -11.04 -1.12 37.02
C ALA A 23 -11.03 0.07 36.03
N PRO A 24 -11.52 1.25 36.45
CA PRO A 24 -11.58 2.43 35.55
C PRO A 24 -10.26 2.79 34.88
N GLY A 25 -9.14 2.65 35.57
CA GLY A 25 -7.80 2.91 35.00
C GLY A 25 -7.43 1.94 33.91
N HIS A 26 -7.74 0.66 34.09
CA HIS A 26 -7.50 -0.37 33.07
C HIS A 26 -8.34 -0.13 31.83
N ARG A 27 -9.59 0.27 32.02
CA ARG A 27 -10.51 0.57 30.93
C ARG A 27 -9.99 1.70 30.04
N THR A 28 -9.46 2.76 30.64
CA THR A 28 -8.85 3.88 29.91
C THR A 28 -7.62 3.42 29.11
N SER A 29 -6.74 2.63 29.72
CA SER A 29 -5.55 2.10 29.06
C SER A 29 -5.90 1.21 27.87
N ILE A 30 -6.88 0.33 28.01
CA ILE A 30 -7.34 -0.57 26.96
C ILE A 30 -7.96 0.22 25.80
N THR A 31 -8.76 1.24 26.10
CA THR A 31 -9.35 2.12 25.08
C THR A 31 -8.26 2.82 24.26
N LYS A 32 -7.21 3.31 24.92
CA LYS A 32 -6.08 3.94 24.23
C LYS A 32 -5.37 2.97 23.29
N LEU A 33 -5.12 1.75 23.75
CA LEU A 33 -4.49 0.71 22.93
C LEU A 33 -5.36 0.34 21.72
N LEU A 34 -6.67 0.28 21.91
CA LEU A 34 -7.62 0.01 20.82
C LEU A 34 -7.55 1.09 19.75
N ILE A 35 -7.52 2.36 20.13
CA ILE A 35 -7.41 3.48 19.19
C ILE A 35 -6.10 3.38 18.41
N GLU A 36 -4.99 3.10 19.08
CA GLU A 36 -3.69 2.95 18.40
C GLU A 36 -3.70 1.82 17.37
N GLU A 37 -4.32 0.68 17.67
CA GLU A 37 -4.40 -0.44 16.71
C GLU A 37 -5.31 -0.13 15.52
N GLU A 38 -6.43 0.57 15.75
CA GLU A 38 -7.31 1.02 14.66
C GLU A 38 -6.59 1.99 13.73
N ASP A 39 -5.79 2.90 14.28
CA ASP A 39 -5.00 3.86 13.49
C ASP A 39 -3.99 3.15 12.60
N LYS A 40 -3.34 2.10 13.09
CA LYS A 40 -2.41 1.28 12.28
C LYS A 40 -3.12 0.63 11.11
N LEU A 41 -4.29 0.05 11.33
CA LEU A 41 -5.07 -0.59 10.26
C LEU A 41 -5.47 0.41 9.19
N SER A 42 -5.95 1.58 9.59
CA SER A 42 -6.32 2.65 8.66
C SER A 42 -5.13 3.14 7.85
N HIS A 43 -3.98 3.30 8.48
CA HIS A 43 -2.75 3.75 7.84
C HIS A 43 -2.28 2.78 6.75
N ASP A 44 -2.32 1.48 7.02
CA ASP A 44 -1.93 0.45 6.04
C ASP A 44 -2.85 0.47 4.82
N LEU A 45 -4.15 0.63 5.02
CA LEU A 45 -5.12 0.71 3.93
C LEU A 45 -4.93 1.97 3.09
N GLU A 46 -4.67 3.11 3.71
CA GLU A 46 -4.39 4.36 3.01
C GLU A 46 -3.11 4.27 2.18
N HIS A 47 -2.07 3.64 2.73
CA HIS A 47 -0.82 3.40 2.00
C HIS A 47 -1.04 2.54 0.77
N LEU A 48 -1.81 1.47 0.88
CA LEU A 48 -2.10 0.60 -0.26
C LEU A 48 -2.88 1.35 -1.33
N GLU A 49 -3.91 2.09 -0.95
CA GLU A 49 -4.71 2.87 -1.90
C GLU A 49 -3.84 3.88 -2.66
N PHE A 50 -2.99 4.61 -1.96
CA PHE A 50 -2.05 5.55 -2.57
C PHE A 50 -1.09 4.85 -3.53
N ALA A 51 -0.50 3.73 -3.11
CA ALA A 51 0.44 2.97 -3.93
C ALA A 51 -0.23 2.41 -5.18
N GLU A 52 -1.46 1.89 -5.07
CA GLU A 52 -2.22 1.38 -6.20
C GLU A 52 -2.56 2.48 -7.20
N GLN A 53 -2.91 3.68 -6.71
CA GLN A 53 -3.16 4.82 -7.59
C GLN A 53 -1.90 5.23 -8.35
N LYS A 54 -0.75 5.26 -7.68
CA LYS A 54 0.54 5.55 -8.32
C LYS A 54 0.92 4.50 -9.35
N ALA A 55 0.68 3.23 -9.05
CA ALA A 55 0.94 2.13 -9.99
C ALA A 55 0.04 2.23 -11.22
N ALA A 56 -1.24 2.57 -11.04
CA ALA A 56 -2.17 2.78 -12.16
C ALA A 56 -1.74 3.95 -13.04
N ASN A 57 -1.37 5.06 -12.45
CA ASN A 57 -0.85 6.22 -13.18
C ASN A 57 0.44 5.87 -13.92
N GLY A 58 1.31 5.09 -13.31
CA GLY A 58 2.54 4.62 -13.92
C GLY A 58 2.31 3.73 -15.13
N ARG A 59 1.33 2.84 -15.07
CA ARG A 59 0.95 1.99 -16.22
C ARG A 59 0.50 2.83 -17.41
N ASP A 60 -0.29 3.85 -17.17
CA ASP A 60 -0.73 4.78 -18.22
C ASP A 60 0.45 5.56 -18.80
N HIS A 61 1.37 5.99 -17.94
CA HIS A 61 2.57 6.70 -18.36
C HIS A 61 3.47 5.83 -19.23
N VAL A 62 3.68 4.57 -18.86
CA VAL A 62 4.45 3.60 -19.66
C VAL A 62 3.81 3.43 -21.05
N ARG A 63 2.50 3.31 -21.11
CA ARG A 63 1.76 3.22 -22.38
C ARG A 63 1.99 4.45 -23.27
N CYS A 64 1.93 5.63 -22.70
CA CYS A 64 2.14 6.88 -23.43
C CYS A 64 3.57 6.99 -23.95
N VAL A 65 4.57 6.64 -23.16
CA VAL A 65 5.98 6.67 -23.57
C VAL A 65 6.24 5.64 -24.66
N ARG A 66 5.66 4.45 -24.54
CA ARG A 66 5.79 3.40 -25.57
C ARG A 66 5.20 3.86 -26.89
N ALA A 67 4.03 4.47 -26.87
CA ALA A 67 3.39 5.02 -28.07
C ALA A 67 4.25 6.13 -28.69
N ALA A 68 4.82 7.00 -27.88
CA ALA A 68 5.72 8.07 -28.34
C ALA A 68 6.97 7.49 -29.02
N ARG A 69 7.58 6.46 -28.40
CA ARG A 69 8.72 5.74 -29.00
C ARG A 69 8.38 5.20 -30.38
N ASP A 70 7.23 4.55 -30.49
CA ASP A 70 6.79 3.91 -31.73
C ASP A 70 6.49 4.92 -32.84
N GLY A 71 6.21 6.18 -32.47
CA GLY A 71 5.99 7.27 -33.41
C GLY A 71 7.27 7.87 -34.00
N PHE A 72 8.44 7.58 -33.43
CA PHE A 72 9.73 8.07 -33.95
C PHE A 72 10.39 7.03 -34.87
N ALA A 73 11.04 7.52 -35.90
CA ALA A 73 11.75 6.65 -36.84
C ALA A 73 12.98 6.00 -36.17
N PHE A 74 13.29 4.77 -36.60
CA PHE A 74 14.48 4.07 -36.13
C PHE A 74 15.75 4.85 -36.45
N GLY A 75 16.71 4.82 -35.54
CA GLY A 75 18.01 5.45 -35.70
C GLY A 75 18.01 6.96 -35.43
N THR A 76 16.89 7.54 -35.02
CA THR A 76 16.84 8.95 -34.67
C THR A 76 17.20 9.15 -33.18
N ALA A 77 17.72 10.33 -32.87
CA ALA A 77 18.04 10.71 -31.49
C ALA A 77 16.77 10.75 -30.62
N ASP A 78 15.64 11.17 -31.19
CA ASP A 78 14.36 11.21 -30.48
C ASP A 78 13.89 9.80 -30.09
N ARG A 79 14.06 8.83 -30.98
CA ARG A 79 13.72 7.44 -30.67
C ARG A 79 14.61 6.86 -29.58
N GLU A 80 15.91 7.12 -29.65
CA GLU A 80 16.85 6.65 -28.62
C GLU A 80 16.52 7.22 -27.25
N LEU A 81 16.16 8.49 -27.21
CA LEU A 81 15.77 9.15 -25.95
C LEU A 81 14.47 8.53 -25.40
N ALA A 82 13.48 8.30 -26.26
CA ALA A 82 12.23 7.67 -25.87
C ALA A 82 12.45 6.23 -25.38
N GLU A 83 13.34 5.46 -26.01
CA GLU A 83 13.69 4.10 -25.58
C GLU A 83 14.33 4.09 -24.19
N ARG A 84 15.24 5.02 -23.93
CA ARG A 84 15.84 5.16 -22.58
C ARG A 84 14.82 5.55 -21.53
N LEU A 85 13.94 6.48 -21.86
CA LEU A 85 12.87 6.89 -20.97
C LEU A 85 11.93 5.73 -20.67
N LEU A 86 11.58 4.95 -21.69
CA LEU A 86 10.72 3.78 -21.54
C LEU A 86 11.32 2.74 -20.59
N VAL A 87 12.61 2.43 -20.73
CA VAL A 87 13.31 1.50 -19.84
C VAL A 87 13.25 1.99 -18.39
N ASN A 88 13.50 3.27 -18.16
CA ASN A 88 13.44 3.84 -16.84
C ASN A 88 12.02 3.81 -16.24
N CYS A 89 11.00 4.11 -17.06
CA CYS A 89 9.61 4.03 -16.64
C CYS A 89 9.17 2.61 -16.33
N GLU A 90 9.59 1.63 -17.13
CA GLU A 90 9.28 0.22 -16.89
C GLU A 90 9.94 -0.29 -15.62
N ASN A 91 11.20 0.10 -15.36
CA ASN A 91 11.90 -0.27 -14.12
C ASN A 91 11.20 0.32 -12.90
N LEU A 92 10.82 1.60 -12.96
CA LEU A 92 10.07 2.24 -11.88
C LEU A 92 8.72 1.56 -11.67
N GLN A 93 8.04 1.21 -12.75
CA GLN A 93 6.75 0.52 -12.68
C GLN A 93 6.87 -0.83 -11.99
N THR A 94 7.94 -1.59 -12.28
CA THR A 94 8.20 -2.86 -11.59
C THR A 94 8.33 -2.66 -10.10
N VAL A 95 9.07 -1.64 -9.66
CA VAL A 95 9.21 -1.31 -8.24
C VAL A 95 7.86 -0.97 -7.61
N LEU A 96 7.05 -0.16 -8.29
CA LEU A 96 5.72 0.23 -7.78
C LEU A 96 4.78 -0.98 -7.68
N GLU A 97 4.77 -1.85 -8.69
CA GLU A 97 3.93 -3.06 -8.67
C GLU A 97 4.36 -4.03 -7.57
N ASP A 98 5.66 -4.22 -7.37
CA ASP A 98 6.19 -5.06 -6.30
C ASP A 98 5.84 -4.50 -4.93
N PHE A 99 5.89 -3.19 -4.77
CA PHE A 99 5.50 -2.53 -3.53
C PHE A 99 4.01 -2.76 -3.23
N CYS A 100 3.14 -2.58 -4.22
CA CYS A 100 1.70 -2.85 -4.08
C CYS A 100 1.45 -4.31 -3.72
N HIS A 101 2.14 -5.23 -4.39
CA HIS A 101 2.01 -6.66 -4.13
C HIS A 101 2.41 -7.01 -2.69
N SER A 102 3.52 -6.45 -2.23
CA SER A 102 4.00 -6.66 -0.85
C SER A 102 3.02 -6.10 0.17
N LEU A 103 2.45 -4.92 -0.08
CA LEU A 103 1.44 -4.34 0.81
C LEU A 103 0.17 -5.18 0.86
N ARG A 104 -0.33 -5.66 -0.28
CA ARG A 104 -1.51 -6.53 -0.33
C ARG A 104 -1.28 -7.82 0.42
N ALA A 105 -0.11 -8.44 0.21
CA ALA A 105 0.25 -9.68 0.92
C ALA A 105 0.29 -9.47 2.42
N LYS A 106 0.89 -8.36 2.87
CA LYS A 106 0.95 -7.98 4.28
C LYS A 106 -0.45 -7.79 4.87
N ILE A 107 -1.31 -7.03 4.18
CA ILE A 107 -2.68 -6.77 4.62
C ILE A 107 -3.49 -8.06 4.66
N ASN A 108 -3.40 -8.89 3.62
CA ASN A 108 -4.16 -10.15 3.54
C ASN A 108 -3.73 -11.17 4.60
N SER A 109 -2.43 -11.23 4.91
CA SER A 109 -1.94 -12.14 5.95
C SER A 109 -2.34 -11.71 7.35
N GLN A 110 -2.72 -10.46 7.53
CA GLN A 110 -3.07 -9.86 8.82
C GLN A 110 -4.56 -9.64 9.01
N GLY A 111 -5.30 -9.59 7.93
CA GLY A 111 -6.69 -9.16 7.93
C GLY A 111 -7.70 -10.22 8.30
N LEU A 112 -7.29 -11.43 8.34
CA LEU A 112 -8.20 -12.55 8.65
C LEU A 112 -7.56 -13.55 9.57
#